data_e5f88c6e1ae27419784971cd9fd443b1
#
_entry.id   e5f88c6e1ae27419784971cd9fd443b1
#
_cell.length_a   1.000
_cell.length_b   1.000
_cell.length_c   1.000
_cell.angle_alpha   90.00
_cell.angle_beta   90.00
_cell.angle_gamma   90.00
#
_symmetry.space_group_name_H-M   'P 1'
#
loop_
_entity.id
_entity.type
_entity.pdbx_description
1 polymer ?
#
loop_
_entity_poly.entity_id
_entity_poly.type
_entity_poly.pdbx_seq_one_letter_code
_entity_poly.pdbx_strand_id
1 'polypeptide(L)'
;MPFLRGGSGVCRRLARAGVTVAESKTQVLTDYYRQCPGETYKISDAVCFQRQRHHYPKCPGCQWNPATKHIAEIRAGGEGSPLYEVPMIEKVYKAYDIRGVYPDPLNEEIAWKTGHATAQFLRMNLQGLAKADPRMNMIIVGRDMRTSSPSLAKALIEGILATGTNVIDIGMIDTPQIYFAINHLGCCGGIQVTASHNPAQYNGFKISGLEARPIGENTGLNEIKLLATNMRKGPTPLTGRVETMDLSRPYKSHVLQFLKLNRPLKVVVDCSNGMAGKFVPNVFVGQPNLQIIPINLEITGQFKHEPNPLVDANLRELQEAVLSNAADFGVCFDGDADRCIFVDEQAKIVRCDILTAFLAKDFLKRSPGSAIVYDLRSSRVVREEILNAGGVPKRERVGHVFMKKALADSHGVFGGELSGHFYFRDSFKTDSGAIVFATTCSVLSNYDMPLSQVIKPLQRYYSSGEINYEVHDKDGAIKKIAERYKDASVDYLDGITIEYDTWWFNVRKSNTEPLLRLNLEANTKELLAKKVEEVGGQLGVPVAH
;
A
#
# COMPACT_ATOMS: atom_id res chain seq x y z
N MET A 1 3.61 6.51 60.67
CA MET A 1 3.72 7.66 61.59
C MET A 1 5.20 8.03 61.75
N PRO A 2 5.62 9.33 61.80
CA PRO A 2 4.94 10.56 61.41
C PRO A 2 5.74 11.36 60.33
N PHE A 3 5.08 12.16 59.56
CA PHE A 3 5.11 13.64 59.44
C PHE A 3 6.44 14.39 59.56
N LEU A 4 6.72 15.23 58.51
CA LEU A 4 7.02 16.67 58.55
C LEU A 4 7.27 17.13 57.13
N ARG A 5 6.42 17.88 56.45
CA ARG A 5 6.15 19.33 56.41
C ARG A 5 7.43 20.22 56.33
N GLY A 6 7.46 21.03 55.26
CA GLY A 6 8.19 22.29 55.14
C GLY A 6 9.13 22.27 53.92
N GLY A 7 9.12 23.22 53.00
CA GLY A 7 8.64 24.55 53.02
C GLY A 7 8.71 25.19 51.63
N SER A 8 7.72 25.99 51.40
CA SER A 8 7.60 27.03 50.38
C SER A 8 8.79 28.01 50.41
N GLY A 9 9.35 28.34 49.25
CA GLY A 9 10.24 29.49 49.23
C GLY A 9 11.20 29.57 48.06
N VAL A 10 10.73 29.63 46.80
CA VAL A 10 11.41 30.37 45.72
C VAL A 10 10.33 30.76 44.68
N CYS A 11 9.50 31.69 45.06
CA CYS A 11 8.65 32.37 44.10
C CYS A 11 8.44 33.83 44.56
N ARG A 12 9.52 34.59 44.64
CA ARG A 12 9.49 36.08 44.74
C ARG A 12 10.87 36.63 44.46
N ARG A 13 11.21 36.82 43.19
CA ARG A 13 12.12 37.85 42.68
C ARG A 13 12.33 37.63 41.17
N LEU A 14 11.44 38.19 40.38
CA LEU A 14 11.65 38.66 38.99
C LEU A 14 10.38 39.35 38.50
N ALA A 15 9.95 40.32 39.31
CA ALA A 15 8.99 41.32 38.89
C ALA A 15 9.70 42.66 38.84
N ARG A 16 10.40 42.92 37.73
CA ARG A 16 10.82 44.25 37.27
C ARG A 16 11.72 44.11 36.03
N ALA A 17 11.12 43.84 34.92
CA ALA A 17 11.53 44.35 33.61
C ALA A 17 10.27 44.29 32.73
N GLY A 18 9.71 45.48 32.50
CA GLY A 18 8.56 45.64 31.63
C GLY A 18 8.93 45.26 30.22
N VAL A 19 8.42 44.13 29.77
CA VAL A 19 8.26 43.79 28.36
C VAL A 19 6.78 43.45 28.21
N THR A 20 6.07 44.39 27.62
CA THR A 20 4.72 44.20 27.13
C THR A 20 4.67 43.08 26.10
N VAL A 21 4.28 41.89 26.52
CA VAL A 21 3.93 40.76 25.66
C VAL A 21 2.41 40.79 25.50
N ALA A 22 1.95 41.58 24.59
CA ALA A 22 0.59 41.49 24.07
C ALA A 22 0.54 42.33 22.77
N GLU A 23 0.45 41.65 21.66
CA GLU A 23 -0.20 42.07 20.40
C GLU A 23 0.32 41.35 19.14
N SER A 24 1.29 40.43 19.25
CA SER A 24 1.81 39.73 18.05
C SER A 24 1.18 38.36 17.75
N LYS A 25 0.26 37.85 18.56
CA LYS A 25 -0.33 36.52 18.34
C LYS A 25 -1.61 36.50 17.48
N THR A 26 -2.22 37.62 17.21
CA THR A 26 -3.48 37.65 16.44
C THR A 26 -3.27 37.98 14.97
N GLN A 27 -2.15 38.60 14.60
CA GLN A 27 -1.87 38.97 13.20
C GLN A 27 -1.30 37.82 12.36
N VAL A 28 -0.62 36.84 12.97
CA VAL A 28 -0.02 35.69 12.26
C VAL A 28 -1.06 34.69 11.77
N LEU A 29 -2.27 34.66 12.35
CA LEU A 29 -3.34 33.73 11.93
C LEU A 29 -4.20 34.25 10.77
N THR A 30 -4.17 35.54 10.46
CA THR A 30 -4.98 36.13 9.38
C THR A 30 -4.37 35.97 7.99
N ASP A 31 -3.07 35.75 7.89
CA ASP A 31 -2.36 35.61 6.61
C ASP A 31 -2.50 34.21 5.97
N TYR A 32 -3.04 33.24 6.72
CA TYR A 32 -3.25 31.87 6.23
C TYR A 32 -4.63 31.63 5.59
N TYR A 33 -5.49 32.65 5.53
CA TYR A 33 -6.82 32.53 4.93
C TYR A 33 -6.95 33.42 3.69
N ARG A 34 -7.35 32.82 2.57
CA ARG A 34 -7.51 33.47 1.26
C ARG A 34 -8.96 33.46 0.82
N GLN A 35 -9.37 34.47 0.09
CA GLN A 35 -10.69 34.51 -0.53
C GLN A 35 -10.56 34.26 -2.03
N CYS A 36 -11.22 33.20 -2.53
CA CYS A 36 -11.26 32.95 -3.96
C CYS A 36 -12.13 33.98 -4.67
N PRO A 37 -11.80 34.38 -5.92
CA PRO A 37 -12.62 35.29 -6.70
C PRO A 37 -14.07 34.81 -6.82
N GLY A 38 -15.03 35.69 -6.44
CA GLY A 38 -16.45 35.37 -6.49
C GLY A 38 -16.98 34.42 -5.43
N GLU A 39 -16.21 34.12 -4.37
CA GLU A 39 -16.67 33.38 -3.18
C GLU A 39 -16.94 34.36 -2.02
N THR A 40 -17.93 34.04 -1.18
CA THR A 40 -18.30 34.85 -0.02
C THR A 40 -17.56 34.43 1.26
N TYR A 41 -16.76 33.36 1.21
CA TYR A 41 -16.07 32.80 2.36
C TYR A 41 -14.55 32.70 2.13
N LYS A 42 -13.81 32.71 3.23
CA LYS A 42 -12.35 32.53 3.21
C LYS A 42 -12.00 31.04 3.31
N ILE A 43 -10.96 30.63 2.62
CA ILE A 43 -10.40 29.28 2.62
C ILE A 43 -8.97 29.30 3.16
N SER A 44 -8.53 28.21 3.80
CA SER A 44 -7.14 28.07 4.22
C SER A 44 -6.19 27.96 3.01
N ASP A 45 -4.91 28.25 3.22
CA ASP A 45 -3.86 28.09 2.22
C ASP A 45 -3.81 26.68 1.65
N ALA A 46 -4.00 25.65 2.49
CA ALA A 46 -4.06 24.24 2.07
C ALA A 46 -5.22 23.99 1.10
N VAL A 47 -6.40 24.51 1.37
CA VAL A 47 -7.57 24.40 0.48
C VAL A 47 -7.37 25.21 -0.80
N CYS A 48 -6.76 26.39 -0.70
CA CYS A 48 -6.41 27.19 -1.88
C CYS A 48 -5.42 26.45 -2.78
N PHE A 49 -4.40 25.83 -2.20
CA PHE A 49 -3.40 25.05 -2.92
C PHE A 49 -4.00 23.80 -3.59
N GLN A 50 -4.90 23.08 -2.90
CA GLN A 50 -5.65 21.98 -3.51
C GLN A 50 -6.53 22.43 -4.67
N ARG A 51 -7.23 23.56 -4.54
CA ARG A 51 -8.05 24.12 -5.64
C ARG A 51 -7.20 24.47 -6.87
N GLN A 52 -5.99 24.98 -6.67
CA GLN A 52 -5.04 25.25 -7.76
C GLN A 52 -4.61 23.96 -8.47
N ARG A 53 -4.31 22.89 -7.70
CA ARG A 53 -3.95 21.56 -8.23
C ARG A 53 -5.07 20.93 -9.05
N HIS A 54 -6.31 21.09 -8.65
CA HIS A 54 -7.46 20.51 -9.32
C HIS A 54 -8.10 21.42 -10.35
N HIS A 55 -7.36 22.41 -10.87
CA HIS A 55 -7.82 23.33 -11.91
C HIS A 55 -9.20 23.93 -11.61
N TYR A 56 -9.43 24.33 -10.35
CA TYR A 56 -10.69 24.95 -9.95
C TYR A 56 -11.01 26.13 -10.88
N PRO A 57 -12.24 26.23 -11.46
CA PRO A 57 -12.55 27.15 -12.56
C PRO A 57 -12.27 28.63 -12.28
N LYS A 58 -12.24 29.02 -11.01
CA LYS A 58 -11.96 30.42 -10.58
C LYS A 58 -10.49 30.68 -10.25
N CYS A 59 -9.61 29.66 -10.32
CA CYS A 59 -8.17 29.82 -10.07
C CYS A 59 -7.41 30.53 -11.23
N PRO A 60 -7.77 30.35 -12.51
CA PRO A 60 -7.18 31.19 -13.55
C PRO A 60 -7.46 32.68 -13.30
N GLY A 61 -6.42 33.52 -13.23
CA GLY A 61 -6.54 34.95 -12.91
C GLY A 61 -6.62 35.32 -11.42
N CYS A 62 -6.61 34.33 -10.52
CA CYS A 62 -6.60 34.59 -9.08
C CYS A 62 -5.23 35.16 -8.63
N GLN A 63 -5.25 36.24 -7.84
CA GLN A 63 -4.03 36.90 -7.32
C GLN A 63 -3.15 35.96 -6.45
N TRP A 64 -3.71 34.87 -5.92
CA TRP A 64 -3.02 33.88 -5.08
C TRP A 64 -2.51 32.69 -5.88
N ASN A 65 -2.74 32.64 -7.19
CA ASN A 65 -2.23 31.56 -8.03
C ASN A 65 -0.93 32.06 -8.71
N PRO A 66 0.25 31.56 -8.29
CA PRO A 66 1.53 32.01 -8.85
C PRO A 66 1.66 31.77 -10.36
N ALA A 67 0.97 30.73 -10.89
CA ALA A 67 0.93 30.47 -12.32
C ALA A 67 0.17 31.57 -13.11
N THR A 68 -0.78 32.28 -12.48
CA THR A 68 -1.55 33.33 -13.15
C THR A 68 -0.90 34.70 -13.07
N LYS A 69 -0.03 34.98 -12.10
CA LYS A 69 0.82 36.18 -12.11
C LYS A 69 1.72 36.18 -13.35
N HIS A 70 2.31 35.04 -13.67
CA HIS A 70 3.15 34.88 -14.86
C HIS A 70 2.34 35.01 -16.17
N ILE A 71 1.11 34.47 -16.20
CA ILE A 71 0.23 34.58 -17.39
C ILE A 71 -0.26 36.01 -17.62
N ALA A 72 -0.49 36.81 -16.58
CA ALA A 72 -0.86 38.22 -16.72
C ALA A 72 0.31 39.05 -17.28
N GLU A 73 1.53 38.76 -16.88
CA GLU A 73 2.75 39.41 -17.41
C GLU A 73 3.08 38.94 -18.84
N ILE A 74 2.78 37.68 -19.19
CA ILE A 74 3.02 37.10 -20.53
C ILE A 74 1.94 37.58 -21.54
N ARG A 75 0.69 37.78 -21.12
CA ARG A 75 -0.36 38.37 -22.00
C ARG A 75 -0.12 39.81 -22.39
N ALA A 76 0.76 40.52 -21.69
CA ALA A 76 1.21 41.86 -22.06
C ALA A 76 2.37 41.86 -23.08
N GLY A 77 2.94 40.74 -23.44
CA GLY A 77 4.04 40.54 -24.39
C GLY A 77 3.87 39.28 -25.22
N GLY A 78 3.29 39.40 -26.39
CA GLY A 78 3.41 38.59 -27.64
C GLY A 78 3.59 37.08 -27.57
N GLU A 79 2.96 36.42 -28.51
CA GLU A 79 2.94 34.99 -28.90
C GLU A 79 4.12 34.12 -28.42
N GLY A 80 3.81 33.05 -27.71
CA GLY A 80 4.75 31.97 -27.40
C GLY A 80 4.94 31.64 -25.92
N SER A 81 3.85 31.36 -25.14
CA SER A 81 3.98 30.87 -23.77
C SER A 81 4.35 29.39 -23.80
N PRO A 82 5.46 28.95 -23.14
CA PRO A 82 5.69 27.54 -22.92
C PRO A 82 4.56 27.00 -22.02
N LEU A 83 3.92 25.93 -22.45
CA LEU A 83 3.01 25.13 -21.63
C LEU A 83 3.73 24.85 -20.30
N TYR A 84 3.09 25.14 -19.16
CA TYR A 84 3.63 24.82 -17.84
C TYR A 84 3.81 23.31 -17.73
N GLU A 85 5.04 22.88 -17.89
CA GLU A 85 5.39 21.47 -17.79
C GLU A 85 5.37 21.09 -16.31
N VAL A 86 4.45 20.18 -15.95
CA VAL A 86 4.41 19.63 -14.60
C VAL A 86 5.79 19.01 -14.30
N PRO A 87 6.50 19.43 -13.26
CA PRO A 87 7.81 18.89 -12.95
C PRO A 87 7.79 17.35 -12.94
N MET A 88 8.78 16.70 -13.50
CA MET A 88 8.83 15.22 -13.61
C MET A 88 8.61 14.55 -12.25
N ILE A 89 9.10 15.13 -11.18
CA ILE A 89 8.92 14.64 -9.81
C ILE A 89 7.44 14.60 -9.39
N GLU A 90 6.62 15.54 -9.84
CA GLU A 90 5.18 15.55 -9.58
C GLU A 90 4.45 14.41 -10.29
N LYS A 91 4.98 13.97 -11.43
CA LYS A 91 4.39 12.89 -12.24
C LYS A 91 4.60 11.52 -11.61
N VAL A 92 5.68 11.33 -10.83
CA VAL A 92 6.07 10.01 -10.30
C VAL A 92 5.62 9.76 -8.85
N TYR A 93 5.45 10.78 -8.01
CA TYR A 93 4.97 10.61 -6.65
C TYR A 93 3.46 10.37 -6.63
N LYS A 94 3.04 9.19 -6.15
CA LYS A 94 1.63 8.75 -6.07
C LYS A 94 1.17 8.77 -4.60
N ALA A 95 -0.04 8.28 -4.33
CA ALA A 95 -0.60 8.28 -2.98
C ALA A 95 0.15 7.36 -1.99
N TYR A 96 0.71 6.24 -2.47
CA TYR A 96 1.30 5.22 -1.60
C TYR A 96 2.77 4.91 -1.89
N ASP A 97 3.26 5.30 -3.06
CA ASP A 97 4.62 5.01 -3.54
C ASP A 97 5.07 6.03 -4.59
N ILE A 98 6.26 5.81 -5.13
CA ILE A 98 6.80 6.55 -6.26
C ILE A 98 6.81 5.59 -7.45
N ARG A 99 6.21 6.00 -8.58
CA ARG A 99 6.05 5.15 -9.75
C ARG A 99 6.00 5.93 -11.05
N GLY A 100 6.75 5.46 -12.05
CA GLY A 100 6.77 6.05 -13.39
C GLY A 100 7.39 5.14 -14.44
N VAL A 101 7.20 5.51 -15.69
CA VAL A 101 7.91 4.88 -16.82
C VAL A 101 9.38 5.30 -16.78
N TYR A 102 10.28 4.38 -17.03
CA TYR A 102 11.71 4.63 -17.16
C TYR A 102 12.10 4.70 -18.65
N PRO A 103 12.92 5.65 -19.08
CA PRO A 103 13.60 6.70 -18.29
C PRO A 103 12.83 8.02 -18.15
N ASP A 104 11.61 8.13 -18.66
CA ASP A 104 10.79 9.34 -18.58
C ASP A 104 9.36 9.00 -18.17
N PRO A 105 8.84 9.57 -17.03
CA PRO A 105 9.43 10.61 -16.17
C PRO A 105 10.38 10.12 -15.07
N LEU A 106 10.54 8.81 -14.83
CA LEU A 106 11.38 8.26 -13.76
C LEU A 106 12.80 8.01 -14.27
N ASN A 107 13.82 8.61 -13.63
CA ASN A 107 15.22 8.47 -14.01
C ASN A 107 16.16 8.52 -12.79
N GLU A 108 17.48 8.43 -13.04
CA GLU A 108 18.52 8.42 -12.02
C GLU A 108 18.60 9.74 -11.22
N GLU A 109 18.23 10.88 -11.82
CA GLU A 109 18.18 12.14 -11.08
C GLU A 109 17.08 12.13 -10.03
N ILE A 110 15.89 11.67 -10.40
CA ILE A 110 14.77 11.51 -9.47
C ILE A 110 15.09 10.47 -8.41
N ALA A 111 15.74 9.36 -8.77
CA ALA A 111 16.18 8.34 -7.84
C ALA A 111 17.16 8.91 -6.80
N TRP A 112 18.18 9.68 -7.24
CA TRP A 112 19.13 10.34 -6.36
C TRP A 112 18.44 11.32 -5.40
N LYS A 113 17.58 12.20 -5.93
CA LYS A 113 16.82 13.18 -5.13
C LYS A 113 15.92 12.47 -4.10
N THR A 114 15.25 11.39 -4.51
CA THR A 114 14.40 10.59 -3.63
C THR A 114 15.21 9.94 -2.52
N GLY A 115 16.38 9.35 -2.83
CA GLY A 115 17.25 8.75 -1.83
C GLY A 115 17.73 9.77 -0.79
N HIS A 116 18.20 10.91 -1.25
CA HIS A 116 18.66 12.01 -0.38
C HIS A 116 17.52 12.53 0.51
N ALA A 117 16.36 12.83 -0.08
CA ALA A 117 15.19 13.34 0.65
C ALA A 117 14.65 12.32 1.67
N THR A 118 14.62 11.04 1.31
CA THR A 118 14.20 9.97 2.21
C THR A 118 15.14 9.83 3.40
N ALA A 119 16.46 9.88 3.17
CA ALA A 119 17.42 9.80 4.26
C ALA A 119 17.29 10.98 5.23
N GLN A 120 17.10 12.19 4.72
CA GLN A 120 16.84 13.35 5.57
C GLN A 120 15.54 13.18 6.37
N PHE A 121 14.43 12.80 5.71
CA PHE A 121 13.14 12.62 6.35
C PHE A 121 13.19 11.58 7.47
N LEU A 122 13.74 10.40 7.22
CA LEU A 122 13.81 9.32 8.21
C LEU A 122 14.61 9.75 9.44
N ARG A 123 15.76 10.42 9.24
CA ARG A 123 16.61 10.89 10.35
C ARG A 123 15.97 12.03 11.15
N MET A 124 15.28 12.95 10.49
CA MET A 124 14.57 14.07 11.16
C MET A 124 13.44 13.58 12.07
N ASN A 125 12.81 12.45 11.72
CA ASN A 125 11.69 11.89 12.46
C ASN A 125 12.09 10.90 13.57
N LEU A 126 13.40 10.67 13.78
CA LEU A 126 13.88 9.89 14.92
C LEU A 126 13.72 10.67 16.23
N GLN A 127 13.21 10.02 17.26
CA GLN A 127 12.98 10.62 18.58
C GLN A 127 13.65 9.81 19.70
N GLY A 128 13.94 10.48 20.81
CA GLY A 128 14.41 9.83 22.04
C GLY A 128 15.71 9.04 21.86
N LEU A 129 15.80 7.87 22.47
CA LEU A 129 16.96 6.97 22.44
C LEU A 129 17.29 6.47 21.02
N ALA A 130 16.31 6.36 20.14
CA ALA A 130 16.53 5.94 18.75
C ALA A 130 17.48 6.91 18.02
N LYS A 131 17.47 8.20 18.34
CA LYS A 131 18.35 9.18 17.71
C LYS A 131 19.83 8.96 18.02
N ALA A 132 20.15 8.34 19.15
CA ALA A 132 21.53 8.05 19.60
C ALA A 132 22.02 6.67 19.14
N ASP A 133 21.14 5.78 18.66
CA ASP A 133 21.53 4.44 18.19
C ASP A 133 22.22 4.53 16.83
N PRO A 134 23.47 4.07 16.67
CA PRO A 134 24.18 4.09 15.39
C PRO A 134 23.47 3.37 14.26
N ARG A 135 22.66 2.34 14.58
CA ARG A 135 21.85 1.58 13.60
C ARG A 135 20.80 2.46 12.94
N MET A 136 20.34 3.51 13.62
CA MET A 136 19.41 4.49 13.09
C MET A 136 20.02 5.43 12.06
N ASN A 137 21.34 5.37 11.82
CA ASN A 137 22.00 6.02 10.69
C ASN A 137 22.19 5.06 9.49
N MET A 138 21.36 4.02 9.37
CA MET A 138 21.42 3.04 8.30
C MET A 138 20.05 2.89 7.63
N ILE A 139 20.06 2.80 6.29
CA ILE A 139 18.89 2.54 5.44
C ILE A 139 19.16 1.28 4.62
N ILE A 140 18.19 0.39 4.58
CA ILE A 140 18.23 -0.80 3.72
C ILE A 140 17.81 -0.40 2.31
N VAL A 141 18.53 -0.88 1.29
CA VAL A 141 18.11 -0.76 -0.10
C VAL A 141 18.07 -2.15 -0.72
N GLY A 142 16.95 -2.47 -1.34
CA GLY A 142 16.78 -3.64 -2.16
C GLY A 142 16.19 -3.27 -3.52
N ARG A 143 16.23 -4.18 -4.46
CA ARG A 143 15.67 -3.97 -5.80
C ARG A 143 15.02 -5.24 -6.33
N ASP A 144 14.04 -5.05 -7.22
CA ASP A 144 13.47 -6.14 -7.99
C ASP A 144 14.34 -6.49 -9.21
N MET A 145 13.81 -7.36 -10.07
CA MET A 145 14.48 -7.92 -11.24
C MET A 145 14.45 -7.02 -12.50
N ARG A 146 13.76 -5.89 -12.48
CA ARG A 146 13.60 -5.01 -13.67
C ARG A 146 14.94 -4.53 -14.16
N THR A 147 15.08 -4.42 -15.51
CA THR A 147 16.33 -4.02 -16.14
C THR A 147 16.80 -2.61 -15.72
N SER A 148 15.88 -1.73 -15.34
CA SER A 148 16.18 -0.38 -14.85
C SER A 148 16.49 -0.34 -13.34
N SER A 149 16.20 -1.40 -12.57
CA SER A 149 16.39 -1.40 -11.12
C SER A 149 17.84 -1.22 -10.67
N PRO A 150 18.86 -1.80 -11.34
CA PRO A 150 20.25 -1.59 -10.93
C PRO A 150 20.71 -0.13 -11.01
N SER A 151 20.39 0.59 -12.11
CA SER A 151 20.80 1.99 -12.29
C SER A 151 20.08 2.92 -11.32
N LEU A 152 18.76 2.70 -11.12
CA LEU A 152 17.96 3.47 -10.18
C LEU A 152 18.39 3.22 -8.73
N ALA A 153 18.67 1.96 -8.34
CA ALA A 153 19.18 1.63 -7.01
C ALA A 153 20.52 2.28 -6.73
N LYS A 154 21.45 2.26 -7.70
CA LYS A 154 22.75 2.93 -7.58
C LYS A 154 22.58 4.43 -7.33
N ALA A 155 21.80 5.12 -8.14
CA ALA A 155 21.56 6.56 -7.98
C ALA A 155 20.84 6.88 -6.64
N LEU A 156 19.89 6.07 -6.23
CA LEU A 156 19.19 6.17 -4.93
C LEU A 156 20.20 6.07 -3.77
N ILE A 157 21.06 5.06 -3.80
CA ILE A 157 22.12 4.83 -2.79
C ILE A 157 23.07 6.04 -2.75
N GLU A 158 23.54 6.54 -3.88
CA GLU A 158 24.39 7.73 -3.93
C GLU A 158 23.71 8.95 -3.28
N GLY A 159 22.40 9.12 -3.51
CA GLY A 159 21.61 10.18 -2.85
C GLY A 159 21.56 10.03 -1.35
N ILE A 160 21.39 8.81 -0.82
CA ILE A 160 21.39 8.51 0.61
C ILE A 160 22.78 8.81 1.21
N LEU A 161 23.85 8.29 0.59
CA LEU A 161 25.24 8.46 1.06
C LEU A 161 25.67 9.94 1.13
N ALA A 162 25.14 10.77 0.23
CA ALA A 162 25.40 12.22 0.21
C ALA A 162 24.91 12.95 1.47
N THR A 163 24.00 12.33 2.25
CA THR A 163 23.53 12.89 3.54
C THR A 163 24.39 12.47 4.75
N GLY A 164 25.39 11.60 4.56
CA GLY A 164 26.14 10.96 5.63
C GLY A 164 25.42 9.75 6.26
N THR A 165 24.29 9.31 5.65
CA THR A 165 23.58 8.10 6.07
C THR A 165 24.23 6.89 5.42
N ASN A 166 24.40 5.80 6.18
CA ASN A 166 24.92 4.54 5.66
C ASN A 166 23.83 3.73 4.97
N VAL A 167 24.25 2.87 4.05
CA VAL A 167 23.35 1.97 3.30
C VAL A 167 23.79 0.53 3.49
N ILE A 168 22.83 -0.35 3.72
CA ILE A 168 22.96 -1.79 3.54
C ILE A 168 22.23 -2.17 2.25
N ASP A 169 23.01 -2.49 1.22
CA ASP A 169 22.46 -3.02 -0.05
C ASP A 169 22.26 -4.53 0.08
N ILE A 170 21.01 -4.98 0.10
CA ILE A 170 20.64 -6.40 0.18
C ILE A 170 20.36 -7.01 -1.20
N GLY A 171 20.66 -6.28 -2.25
CA GLY A 171 20.66 -6.76 -3.62
C GLY A 171 19.26 -6.96 -4.21
N MET A 172 19.14 -7.97 -5.04
CA MET A 172 17.88 -8.31 -5.72
C MET A 172 17.03 -9.20 -4.81
N ILE A 173 15.87 -8.69 -4.36
CA ILE A 173 14.99 -9.33 -3.36
C ILE A 173 13.51 -9.00 -3.62
N ASP A 174 12.60 -9.81 -3.06
CA ASP A 174 11.16 -9.51 -2.97
C ASP A 174 10.86 -8.39 -1.97
N THR A 175 9.77 -7.67 -2.18
CA THR A 175 9.39 -6.54 -1.31
C THR A 175 9.24 -6.93 0.17
N PRO A 176 8.63 -8.07 0.56
CA PRO A 176 8.57 -8.50 1.95
C PRO A 176 9.93 -8.64 2.64
N GLN A 177 10.99 -8.92 1.89
CA GLN A 177 12.34 -9.04 2.46
C GLN A 177 12.89 -7.69 2.94
N ILE A 178 12.46 -6.55 2.37
CA ILE A 178 12.78 -5.22 2.92
C ILE A 178 12.21 -5.06 4.33
N TYR A 179 10.93 -5.44 4.54
CA TYR A 179 10.29 -5.34 5.85
C TYR A 179 10.97 -6.21 6.89
N PHE A 180 11.33 -7.43 6.48
CA PHE A 180 12.13 -8.34 7.30
C PHE A 180 13.49 -7.72 7.65
N ALA A 181 14.22 -7.19 6.67
CA ALA A 181 15.56 -6.64 6.87
C ALA A 181 15.57 -5.43 7.82
N ILE A 182 14.61 -4.49 7.68
CA ILE A 182 14.47 -3.34 8.58
C ILE A 182 14.35 -3.80 10.04
N ASN A 183 13.50 -4.78 10.31
CA ASN A 183 13.23 -5.27 11.65
C ASN A 183 14.37 -6.16 12.18
N HIS A 184 14.93 -7.03 11.32
CA HIS A 184 16.00 -7.95 11.68
C HIS A 184 17.29 -7.21 12.06
N LEU A 185 17.62 -6.16 11.32
CA LEU A 185 18.82 -5.35 11.55
C LEU A 185 18.58 -4.15 12.49
N GLY A 186 17.32 -3.80 12.74
CA GLY A 186 16.94 -2.71 13.64
C GLY A 186 17.39 -1.34 13.14
N CYS A 187 17.17 -1.01 11.86
CA CYS A 187 17.59 0.25 11.26
C CYS A 187 16.39 1.23 11.07
N CYS A 188 16.69 2.48 10.65
CA CYS A 188 15.68 3.54 10.60
C CYS A 188 14.65 3.36 9.48
N GLY A 189 14.91 2.50 8.49
CA GLY A 189 13.98 2.24 7.39
C GLY A 189 14.64 1.58 6.20
N GLY A 190 13.88 1.42 5.11
CA GLY A 190 14.36 0.79 3.88
C GLY A 190 13.57 1.22 2.66
N ILE A 191 14.16 0.99 1.49
CA ILE A 191 13.59 1.34 0.21
C ILE A 191 13.71 0.14 -0.73
N GLN A 192 12.58 -0.30 -1.30
CA GLN A 192 12.54 -1.28 -2.37
C GLN A 192 12.41 -0.56 -3.71
N VAL A 193 13.32 -0.81 -4.62
CA VAL A 193 13.26 -0.33 -6.00
C VAL A 193 12.42 -1.31 -6.81
N THR A 194 11.17 -0.94 -7.13
CA THR A 194 10.19 -1.81 -7.80
C THR A 194 9.01 -1.01 -8.34
N ALA A 195 8.32 -1.57 -9.33
CA ALA A 195 6.99 -1.12 -9.74
C ALA A 195 5.92 -2.21 -9.53
N SER A 196 6.16 -3.19 -8.65
CA SER A 196 5.22 -4.27 -8.29
C SER A 196 4.68 -4.97 -9.55
N HIS A 197 3.37 -4.91 -9.78
CA HIS A 197 2.67 -5.57 -10.87
C HIS A 197 2.63 -4.79 -12.20
N ASN A 198 3.24 -3.60 -12.29
CA ASN A 198 3.24 -2.83 -13.53
C ASN A 198 4.10 -3.49 -14.62
N PRO A 199 3.82 -3.20 -15.92
CA PRO A 199 4.63 -3.66 -17.03
C PRO A 199 6.14 -3.34 -16.89
N ALA A 200 6.98 -4.02 -17.70
CA ALA A 200 8.44 -4.00 -17.56
C ALA A 200 9.10 -2.60 -17.69
N GLN A 201 8.49 -1.69 -18.44
CA GLN A 201 8.98 -0.32 -18.64
C GLN A 201 8.76 0.59 -17.42
N TYR A 202 7.94 0.18 -16.45
CA TYR A 202 7.73 0.93 -15.20
C TYR A 202 8.80 0.58 -14.16
N ASN A 203 9.09 1.54 -13.28
CA ASN A 203 9.81 1.32 -12.04
C ASN A 203 9.36 2.30 -10.97
N GLY A 204 9.94 2.23 -9.76
CA GLY A 204 9.56 3.09 -8.65
C GLY A 204 10.25 2.77 -7.35
N PHE A 205 9.73 3.34 -6.26
CA PHE A 205 10.29 3.18 -4.92
C PHE A 205 9.16 2.99 -3.91
N LYS A 206 9.19 1.86 -3.18
CA LYS A 206 8.38 1.65 -1.98
C LYS A 206 9.25 1.98 -0.77
N ILE A 207 8.83 2.96 0.03
CA ILE A 207 9.58 3.46 1.19
C ILE A 207 8.93 2.97 2.48
N SER A 208 9.74 2.46 3.38
CA SER A 208 9.32 2.05 4.72
C SER A 208 10.21 2.71 5.77
N GLY A 209 9.61 3.22 6.82
CA GLY A 209 10.33 3.77 7.97
C GLY A 209 10.64 2.73 9.03
N LEU A 210 10.88 3.21 10.25
CA LEU A 210 11.15 2.39 11.43
C LEU A 210 10.07 1.31 11.60
N GLU A 211 10.48 0.10 11.98
CA GLU A 211 9.60 -1.07 12.15
C GLU A 211 8.84 -1.45 10.87
N ALA A 212 9.39 -1.09 9.70
CA ALA A 212 8.78 -1.29 8.39
C ALA A 212 7.42 -0.59 8.21
N ARG A 213 7.15 0.49 8.94
CA ARG A 213 5.93 1.29 8.77
C ARG A 213 5.92 1.91 7.37
N PRO A 214 4.85 1.74 6.60
CA PRO A 214 4.79 2.25 5.23
C PRO A 214 4.75 3.77 5.21
N ILE A 215 5.48 4.37 4.26
CA ILE A 215 5.49 5.80 4.03
C ILE A 215 4.67 6.10 2.78
N GLY A 216 3.47 6.61 2.98
CA GLY A 216 2.55 7.07 1.96
C GLY A 216 2.28 8.58 2.08
N GLU A 217 1.34 9.09 1.31
CA GLU A 217 1.01 10.52 1.21
C GLU A 217 0.83 11.20 2.57
N ASN A 218 0.12 10.54 3.50
CA ASN A 218 -0.21 11.09 4.82
C ASN A 218 0.76 10.64 5.93
N THR A 219 1.84 9.93 5.60
CA THR A 219 2.80 9.39 6.57
C THR A 219 4.25 9.75 6.23
N GLY A 220 4.45 10.77 5.37
CA GLY A 220 5.76 11.32 5.07
C GLY A 220 6.14 11.43 3.60
N LEU A 221 5.37 10.81 2.68
CA LEU A 221 5.73 10.85 1.25
C LEU A 221 5.61 12.26 0.65
N ASN A 222 4.67 13.08 1.15
CA ASN A 222 4.53 14.48 0.73
C ASN A 222 5.72 15.33 1.19
N GLU A 223 6.23 15.08 2.40
CA GLU A 223 7.42 15.76 2.93
C GLU A 223 8.68 15.35 2.16
N ILE A 224 8.84 14.06 1.86
CA ILE A 224 9.93 13.55 1.01
C ILE A 224 9.86 14.19 -0.38
N LYS A 225 8.66 14.26 -0.98
CA LYS A 225 8.43 14.93 -2.26
C LYS A 225 8.86 16.39 -2.23
N LEU A 226 8.47 17.12 -1.17
CA LEU A 226 8.83 18.54 -1.01
C LEU A 226 10.34 18.73 -0.90
N LEU A 227 11.01 17.91 -0.09
CA LEU A 227 12.47 17.90 0.04
C LEU A 227 13.14 17.62 -1.32
N ALA A 228 12.69 16.58 -2.03
CA ALA A 228 13.24 16.19 -3.32
C ALA A 228 13.02 17.25 -4.42
N THR A 229 11.87 17.94 -4.41
CA THR A 229 11.54 19.00 -5.39
C THR A 229 12.44 20.21 -5.25
N ASN A 230 12.73 20.58 -4.00
CA ASN A 230 13.53 21.79 -3.72
C ASN A 230 15.04 21.54 -3.84
N MET A 231 15.46 20.31 -4.08
CA MET A 231 16.85 19.93 -4.13
C MET A 231 17.44 20.05 -5.53
N ARG A 232 18.65 20.60 -5.62
CA ARG A 232 19.46 20.55 -6.84
C ARG A 232 20.54 19.49 -6.67
N LYS A 233 20.60 18.53 -7.60
CA LYS A 233 21.72 17.58 -7.66
C LYS A 233 22.97 18.35 -8.07
N GLY A 234 23.97 18.33 -7.21
CA GLY A 234 25.29 18.92 -7.45
C GLY A 234 26.40 17.93 -7.14
N PRO A 235 27.67 18.28 -7.39
CA PRO A 235 28.81 17.48 -6.94
C PRO A 235 28.82 17.47 -5.41
N THR A 236 28.26 16.41 -4.82
CA THR A 236 28.17 16.26 -3.36
C THR A 236 29.08 15.11 -2.94
N PRO A 237 30.00 15.32 -1.98
CA PRO A 237 30.81 14.23 -1.44
C PRO A 237 29.92 13.15 -0.83
N LEU A 238 30.22 11.88 -1.11
CA LEU A 238 29.58 10.74 -0.46
C LEU A 238 30.25 10.53 0.89
N THR A 239 29.58 10.90 1.97
CA THR A 239 30.11 10.83 3.34
C THR A 239 29.61 9.62 4.12
N GLY A 240 28.51 9.00 3.68
CA GLY A 240 28.04 7.70 4.17
C GLY A 240 28.84 6.54 3.57
N ARG A 241 28.58 5.33 4.08
CA ARG A 241 29.21 4.07 3.62
C ARG A 241 28.13 3.13 3.12
N VAL A 242 28.45 2.34 2.09
CA VAL A 242 27.60 1.24 1.61
C VAL A 242 28.26 -0.08 1.98
N GLU A 243 27.44 -0.99 2.52
CA GLU A 243 27.79 -2.39 2.78
C GLU A 243 26.82 -3.29 2.04
N THR A 244 27.32 -4.37 1.46
CA THR A 244 26.45 -5.40 0.82
C THR A 244 26.24 -6.54 1.80
N MET A 245 24.99 -6.98 1.96
CA MET A 245 24.63 -8.05 2.90
C MET A 245 23.64 -9.03 2.26
N ASP A 246 23.91 -10.33 2.39
CA ASP A 246 22.97 -11.39 1.99
C ASP A 246 22.13 -11.84 3.21
N LEU A 247 20.83 -11.57 3.15
CA LEU A 247 19.86 -11.99 4.16
C LEU A 247 19.00 -13.19 3.73
N SER A 248 19.34 -13.88 2.66
CA SER A 248 18.56 -15.01 2.12
C SER A 248 18.37 -16.11 3.16
N ARG A 249 19.42 -16.46 3.92
CA ARG A 249 19.37 -17.53 4.93
C ARG A 249 18.47 -17.16 6.13
N PRO A 250 18.65 -16.02 6.81
CA PRO A 250 17.75 -15.64 7.90
C PRO A 250 16.32 -15.39 7.42
N TYR A 251 16.10 -14.84 6.23
CA TYR A 251 14.77 -14.68 5.65
C TYR A 251 14.09 -16.04 5.38
N LYS A 252 14.79 -17.01 4.78
CA LYS A 252 14.31 -18.40 4.63
C LYS A 252 13.84 -18.95 5.98
N SER A 253 14.66 -18.81 7.01
CA SER A 253 14.32 -19.32 8.35
C SER A 253 13.08 -18.62 8.92
N HIS A 254 12.90 -17.32 8.65
CA HIS A 254 11.72 -16.57 9.05
C HIS A 254 10.44 -17.06 8.33
N VAL A 255 10.48 -17.22 7.01
CA VAL A 255 9.33 -17.69 6.23
C VAL A 255 8.94 -19.13 6.59
N LEU A 256 9.93 -20.01 6.80
CA LEU A 256 9.67 -21.42 7.12
C LEU A 256 9.04 -21.65 8.51
N GLN A 257 9.03 -20.66 9.41
CA GLN A 257 8.26 -20.74 10.67
C GLN A 257 6.75 -20.90 10.41
N PHE A 258 6.28 -20.45 9.25
CA PHE A 258 4.87 -20.54 8.85
C PHE A 258 4.55 -21.82 8.06
N LEU A 259 5.56 -22.64 7.73
CA LEU A 259 5.37 -23.88 6.97
C LEU A 259 5.47 -25.11 7.90
N LYS A 260 4.32 -25.77 8.10
CA LYS A 260 4.24 -27.05 8.83
C LYS A 260 3.25 -27.95 8.13
N LEU A 261 3.74 -28.96 7.44
CA LEU A 261 2.91 -29.87 6.64
C LEU A 261 2.63 -31.17 7.37
N ASN A 262 1.36 -31.54 7.51
CA ASN A 262 0.90 -32.79 8.10
C ASN A 262 0.60 -33.88 7.06
N ARG A 263 0.52 -33.51 5.76
CA ARG A 263 0.47 -34.43 4.61
C ARG A 263 1.23 -33.85 3.42
N PRO A 264 1.59 -34.68 2.44
CA PRO A 264 2.16 -34.21 1.20
C PRO A 264 1.20 -33.26 0.45
N LEU A 265 1.77 -32.23 -0.18
CA LEU A 265 1.10 -31.31 -1.09
C LEU A 265 1.91 -31.17 -2.37
N LYS A 266 1.22 -31.17 -3.52
CA LYS A 266 1.75 -30.87 -4.84
C LYS A 266 1.17 -29.54 -5.30
N VAL A 267 2.01 -28.55 -5.55
CA VAL A 267 1.58 -27.18 -5.83
C VAL A 267 2.24 -26.65 -7.09
N VAL A 268 1.46 -26.04 -7.99
CA VAL A 268 2.00 -25.24 -9.10
C VAL A 268 2.22 -23.82 -8.62
N VAL A 269 3.41 -23.27 -8.89
CA VAL A 269 3.76 -21.92 -8.50
C VAL A 269 4.14 -21.11 -9.76
N ASP A 270 3.30 -20.14 -10.11
CA ASP A 270 3.59 -19.16 -11.12
C ASP A 270 4.39 -18.02 -10.52
N CYS A 271 5.65 -17.92 -10.94
CA CYS A 271 6.56 -16.89 -10.48
C CYS A 271 6.45 -15.58 -11.27
N SER A 272 5.59 -15.52 -12.29
CA SER A 272 5.36 -14.34 -13.17
C SER A 272 6.66 -13.71 -13.71
N ASN A 273 7.73 -14.49 -13.91
CA ASN A 273 9.10 -14.00 -14.20
C ASN A 273 9.57 -12.90 -13.21
N GLY A 274 8.96 -12.86 -12.03
CA GLY A 274 9.16 -11.87 -10.96
C GLY A 274 10.07 -12.39 -9.85
N MET A 275 10.02 -11.71 -8.71
CA MET A 275 10.87 -12.04 -7.55
C MET A 275 10.56 -13.39 -6.92
N ALA A 276 9.37 -13.96 -7.16
CA ALA A 276 9.06 -15.34 -6.76
C ALA A 276 10.01 -16.34 -7.42
N GLY A 277 10.50 -16.08 -8.63
CA GLY A 277 11.52 -16.89 -9.30
C GLY A 277 12.83 -17.03 -8.51
N LYS A 278 13.13 -16.07 -7.62
CA LYS A 278 14.30 -16.14 -6.74
C LYS A 278 14.00 -16.81 -5.39
N PHE A 279 12.93 -16.40 -4.70
CA PHE A 279 12.72 -16.92 -3.34
C PHE A 279 12.10 -18.31 -3.33
N VAL A 280 11.24 -18.68 -4.29
CA VAL A 280 10.58 -20.00 -4.31
C VAL A 280 11.60 -21.15 -4.33
N PRO A 281 12.59 -21.17 -5.22
CA PRO A 281 13.64 -22.18 -5.17
C PRO A 281 14.43 -22.17 -3.87
N ASN A 282 14.78 -20.99 -3.37
CA ASN A 282 15.63 -20.85 -2.21
C ASN A 282 14.92 -21.26 -0.90
N VAL A 283 13.63 -20.97 -0.76
CA VAL A 283 12.89 -21.18 0.47
C VAL A 283 12.17 -22.53 0.47
N PHE A 284 11.45 -22.86 -0.60
CA PHE A 284 10.45 -23.93 -0.59
C PHE A 284 10.88 -25.20 -1.30
N VAL A 285 11.78 -25.15 -2.28
CA VAL A 285 12.26 -26.37 -2.94
C VAL A 285 13.07 -27.20 -1.94
N GLY A 286 12.76 -28.52 -1.91
CA GLY A 286 13.38 -29.47 -0.99
C GLY A 286 12.78 -29.50 0.42
N GLN A 287 11.69 -28.78 0.68
CA GLN A 287 10.97 -28.92 1.95
C GLN A 287 10.24 -30.27 2.01
N PRO A 288 10.29 -30.98 3.16
CA PRO A 288 9.57 -32.23 3.34
C PRO A 288 8.06 -32.07 3.06
N ASN A 289 7.47 -33.05 2.39
CA ASN A 289 6.04 -33.06 2.06
C ASN A 289 5.55 -31.91 1.14
N LEU A 290 6.47 -31.18 0.48
CA LEU A 290 6.09 -30.11 -0.44
C LEU A 290 6.74 -30.34 -1.80
N GLN A 291 5.94 -30.69 -2.80
CA GLN A 291 6.35 -30.75 -4.20
C GLN A 291 5.94 -29.46 -4.90
N ILE A 292 6.92 -28.67 -5.33
CA ILE A 292 6.72 -27.46 -6.12
C ILE A 292 6.91 -27.75 -7.60
N ILE A 293 5.97 -27.31 -8.42
CA ILE A 293 6.07 -27.28 -9.89
C ILE A 293 6.11 -25.81 -10.28
N PRO A 294 7.28 -25.22 -10.50
CA PRO A 294 7.37 -23.81 -10.86
C PRO A 294 7.11 -23.60 -12.35
N ILE A 295 6.38 -22.52 -12.66
CA ILE A 295 6.25 -21.99 -14.02
C ILE A 295 6.69 -20.52 -14.03
N ASN A 296 7.06 -19.98 -15.17
CA ASN A 296 7.56 -18.63 -15.36
C ASN A 296 8.65 -18.24 -14.34
N LEU A 297 9.58 -19.20 -14.09
CA LEU A 297 10.61 -19.09 -13.05
C LEU A 297 11.74 -18.14 -13.43
N GLU A 298 12.03 -17.99 -14.72
CA GLU A 298 13.19 -17.25 -15.21
C GLU A 298 13.07 -15.76 -14.92
N ILE A 299 14.15 -15.19 -14.38
CA ILE A 299 14.25 -13.77 -14.04
C ILE A 299 15.06 -13.06 -15.12
N THR A 300 14.39 -12.51 -16.12
CA THR A 300 15.04 -11.81 -17.26
C THR A 300 14.81 -10.29 -17.23
N GLY A 301 13.96 -9.79 -16.34
CA GLY A 301 13.48 -8.41 -16.35
C GLY A 301 12.37 -8.15 -17.36
N GLN A 302 11.94 -9.19 -18.07
CA GLN A 302 10.78 -9.22 -18.97
C GLN A 302 9.74 -10.20 -18.42
N PHE A 303 8.48 -9.99 -18.78
CA PHE A 303 7.38 -10.82 -18.31
C PHE A 303 6.74 -11.54 -19.50
N LYS A 304 6.47 -12.83 -19.37
CA LYS A 304 5.73 -13.61 -20.35
C LYS A 304 4.25 -13.21 -20.40
N HIS A 305 3.67 -12.96 -19.24
CA HIS A 305 2.38 -12.27 -19.05
C HIS A 305 2.59 -11.10 -18.11
N GLU A 306 1.65 -10.15 -18.06
CA GLU A 306 1.75 -9.08 -17.07
C GLU A 306 1.80 -9.66 -15.65
N PRO A 307 2.73 -9.18 -14.79
CA PRO A 307 2.91 -9.72 -13.45
C PRO A 307 1.80 -9.23 -12.49
N ASN A 308 0.56 -9.22 -12.97
CA ASN A 308 -0.62 -8.79 -12.23
C ASN A 308 -1.60 -9.97 -12.08
N PRO A 309 -1.59 -10.68 -10.96
CA PRO A 309 -2.43 -11.85 -10.75
C PRO A 309 -3.91 -11.51 -10.52
N LEU A 310 -4.28 -10.23 -10.45
CA LEU A 310 -5.69 -9.80 -10.38
C LEU A 310 -6.40 -9.81 -11.73
N VAL A 311 -5.67 -9.95 -12.83
CA VAL A 311 -6.21 -10.08 -14.17
C VAL A 311 -6.35 -11.55 -14.50
N ASP A 312 -7.57 -12.05 -14.62
CA ASP A 312 -7.88 -13.48 -14.83
C ASP A 312 -7.13 -14.09 -16.03
N ALA A 313 -6.90 -13.30 -17.09
CA ALA A 313 -6.16 -13.76 -18.26
C ALA A 313 -4.71 -14.17 -17.94
N ASN A 314 -4.10 -13.56 -16.93
CA ASN A 314 -2.74 -13.85 -16.48
C ASN A 314 -2.65 -15.16 -15.65
N LEU A 315 -3.79 -15.73 -15.25
CA LEU A 315 -3.85 -16.98 -14.48
C LEU A 315 -4.07 -18.21 -15.35
N ARG A 316 -4.30 -18.07 -16.65
CA ARG A 316 -4.65 -19.20 -17.53
C ARG A 316 -3.58 -20.29 -17.57
N GLU A 317 -2.32 -19.91 -17.68
CA GLU A 317 -1.21 -20.87 -17.70
C GLU A 317 -1.10 -21.62 -16.36
N LEU A 318 -1.30 -20.92 -15.25
CA LEU A 318 -1.38 -21.54 -13.91
C LEU A 318 -2.54 -22.54 -13.83
N GLN A 319 -3.73 -22.16 -14.32
CA GLN A 319 -4.93 -23.02 -14.31
C GLN A 319 -4.70 -24.30 -15.13
N GLU A 320 -4.13 -24.19 -16.32
CA GLU A 320 -3.78 -25.32 -17.17
C GLU A 320 -2.72 -26.23 -16.52
N ALA A 321 -1.72 -25.62 -15.89
CA ALA A 321 -0.66 -26.35 -15.21
C ALA A 321 -1.18 -27.09 -13.95
N VAL A 322 -2.13 -26.53 -13.20
CA VAL A 322 -2.77 -27.20 -12.07
C VAL A 322 -3.48 -28.48 -12.53
N LEU A 323 -4.30 -28.39 -13.58
CA LEU A 323 -5.04 -29.55 -14.11
C LEU A 323 -4.09 -30.60 -14.69
N SER A 324 -3.15 -30.20 -15.53
CA SER A 324 -2.25 -31.16 -16.21
C SER A 324 -1.31 -31.90 -15.27
N ASN A 325 -0.99 -31.29 -14.12
CA ASN A 325 -0.15 -31.92 -13.10
C ASN A 325 -0.95 -32.59 -11.98
N ALA A 326 -2.28 -32.55 -11.99
CA ALA A 326 -3.13 -32.98 -10.87
C ALA A 326 -2.60 -32.41 -9.53
N ALA A 327 -2.39 -31.11 -9.46
CA ALA A 327 -1.89 -30.43 -8.29
C ALA A 327 -3.00 -30.18 -7.26
N ASP A 328 -2.68 -30.12 -5.98
CA ASP A 328 -3.63 -29.80 -4.91
C ASP A 328 -4.16 -28.36 -5.04
N PHE A 329 -3.35 -27.45 -5.56
CA PHE A 329 -3.71 -26.07 -5.90
C PHE A 329 -2.59 -25.40 -6.69
N GLY A 330 -2.86 -24.18 -7.17
CA GLY A 330 -1.88 -23.29 -7.77
C GLY A 330 -1.82 -21.94 -7.08
N VAL A 331 -0.70 -21.24 -7.22
CA VAL A 331 -0.52 -19.86 -6.76
C VAL A 331 0.25 -19.05 -7.79
N CYS A 332 -0.23 -17.83 -8.10
CA CYS A 332 0.47 -16.84 -8.92
C CYS A 332 0.88 -15.65 -8.07
N PHE A 333 2.15 -15.27 -8.12
CA PHE A 333 2.70 -14.09 -7.46
C PHE A 333 2.75 -12.89 -8.40
N ASP A 334 2.68 -11.67 -7.85
CA ASP A 334 2.99 -10.48 -8.63
C ASP A 334 4.51 -10.24 -8.75
N GLY A 335 4.89 -9.19 -9.47
CA GLY A 335 6.29 -8.97 -9.85
C GLY A 335 7.27 -8.86 -8.68
N ASP A 336 6.91 -8.21 -7.59
CA ASP A 336 7.74 -8.07 -6.38
C ASP A 336 7.28 -8.95 -5.21
N ALA A 337 6.32 -9.83 -5.47
CA ALA A 337 5.87 -10.93 -4.63
C ALA A 337 5.32 -10.54 -3.25
N ASP A 338 4.76 -9.34 -3.12
CA ASP A 338 4.00 -8.96 -1.94
C ASP A 338 2.52 -9.40 -2.02
N ARG A 339 2.06 -9.81 -3.24
CA ARG A 339 0.72 -10.34 -3.52
C ARG A 339 0.78 -11.74 -4.07
N CYS A 340 -0.31 -12.48 -3.84
CA CYS A 340 -0.56 -13.71 -4.58
C CYS A 340 -2.05 -14.05 -4.69
N ILE A 341 -2.40 -14.75 -5.77
CA ILE A 341 -3.74 -15.27 -6.03
C ILE A 341 -3.65 -16.79 -6.13
N PHE A 342 -4.63 -17.47 -5.54
CA PHE A 342 -4.71 -18.92 -5.51
C PHE A 342 -5.73 -19.46 -6.51
N VAL A 343 -5.45 -20.66 -7.01
CA VAL A 343 -6.33 -21.44 -7.90
C VAL A 343 -6.50 -22.82 -7.27
N ASP A 344 -7.74 -23.30 -7.12
CA ASP A 344 -7.99 -24.63 -6.54
C ASP A 344 -7.64 -25.76 -7.52
N GLU A 345 -7.75 -27.01 -7.09
CA GLU A 345 -7.45 -28.22 -7.88
C GLU A 345 -8.38 -28.39 -9.10
N GLN A 346 -9.49 -27.64 -9.17
CA GLN A 346 -10.40 -27.59 -10.32
C GLN A 346 -10.08 -26.42 -11.26
N ALA A 347 -8.94 -25.77 -11.08
CA ALA A 347 -8.53 -24.57 -11.82
C ALA A 347 -9.46 -23.34 -11.61
N LYS A 348 -10.20 -23.27 -10.52
CA LYS A 348 -11.02 -22.11 -10.18
C LYS A 348 -10.24 -21.15 -9.31
N ILE A 349 -10.35 -19.87 -9.64
CA ILE A 349 -9.71 -18.79 -8.85
C ILE A 349 -10.36 -18.75 -7.46
N VAL A 350 -9.52 -18.78 -6.43
CA VAL A 350 -9.94 -18.60 -5.03
C VAL A 350 -9.89 -17.12 -4.70
N ARG A 351 -11.03 -16.52 -4.46
CA ARG A 351 -11.12 -15.11 -4.06
C ARG A 351 -10.35 -14.86 -2.77
N CYS A 352 -9.67 -13.72 -2.67
CA CYS A 352 -8.83 -13.40 -1.51
C CYS A 352 -9.63 -13.27 -0.21
N ASP A 353 -10.88 -12.83 -0.26
CA ASP A 353 -11.76 -12.78 0.92
C ASP A 353 -12.17 -14.19 1.40
N ILE A 354 -12.39 -15.14 0.49
CA ILE A 354 -12.63 -16.55 0.84
C ILE A 354 -11.38 -17.14 1.49
N LEU A 355 -10.21 -16.87 0.93
CA LEU A 355 -8.94 -17.30 1.53
C LEU A 355 -8.72 -16.64 2.90
N THR A 356 -9.05 -15.36 3.04
CA THR A 356 -8.99 -14.63 4.32
C THR A 356 -9.90 -15.30 5.37
N ALA A 357 -11.15 -15.60 5.01
CA ALA A 357 -12.09 -16.29 5.90
C ALA A 357 -11.60 -17.70 6.28
N PHE A 358 -11.02 -18.43 5.33
CA PHE A 358 -10.45 -19.76 5.56
C PHE A 358 -9.28 -19.71 6.56
N LEU A 359 -8.30 -18.84 6.33
CA LEU A 359 -7.11 -18.73 7.16
C LEU A 359 -7.42 -18.11 8.53
N ALA A 360 -8.37 -17.16 8.61
CA ALA A 360 -8.74 -16.50 9.87
C ALA A 360 -9.10 -17.49 10.98
N LYS A 361 -9.77 -18.60 10.64
CA LYS A 361 -10.12 -19.65 11.60
C LYS A 361 -8.90 -20.25 12.29
N ASP A 362 -7.84 -20.53 11.53
CA ASP A 362 -6.61 -21.10 12.07
C ASP A 362 -5.86 -20.10 12.96
N PHE A 363 -5.79 -18.81 12.54
CA PHE A 363 -5.20 -17.76 13.37
C PHE A 363 -5.96 -17.56 14.67
N LEU A 364 -7.30 -17.57 14.64
CA LEU A 364 -8.14 -17.41 15.84
C LEU A 364 -8.10 -18.63 16.74
N LYS A 365 -7.94 -19.84 16.18
CA LYS A 365 -7.71 -21.04 16.99
C LYS A 365 -6.42 -20.93 17.82
N ARG A 366 -5.37 -20.34 17.27
CA ARG A 366 -4.08 -20.12 17.95
C ARG A 366 -4.06 -18.87 18.84
N SER A 367 -4.91 -17.89 18.56
CA SER A 367 -5.00 -16.61 19.27
C SER A 367 -6.47 -16.20 19.45
N PRO A 368 -7.24 -16.85 20.35
CA PRO A 368 -8.64 -16.56 20.56
C PRO A 368 -8.89 -15.10 20.96
N GLY A 369 -10.00 -14.53 20.49
CA GLY A 369 -10.39 -13.15 20.80
C GLY A 369 -9.62 -12.07 20.03
N SER A 370 -8.66 -12.45 19.19
CA SER A 370 -7.84 -11.48 18.43
C SER A 370 -8.61 -10.84 17.28
N ALA A 371 -8.15 -9.65 16.86
CA ALA A 371 -8.68 -8.99 15.68
C ALA A 371 -8.12 -9.61 14.38
N ILE A 372 -8.99 -9.71 13.38
CA ILE A 372 -8.65 -9.99 11.98
C ILE A 372 -9.06 -8.77 11.15
N VAL A 373 -8.12 -8.24 10.39
CA VAL A 373 -8.34 -7.05 9.55
C VAL A 373 -8.71 -7.49 8.12
N TYR A 374 -9.70 -6.84 7.52
CA TYR A 374 -10.09 -7.11 6.13
C TYR A 374 -10.58 -5.84 5.45
N ASP A 375 -10.40 -5.75 4.13
CA ASP A 375 -10.84 -4.57 3.40
C ASP A 375 -12.37 -4.55 3.21
N LEU A 376 -12.91 -3.36 3.09
CA LEU A 376 -14.35 -3.11 3.05
C LEU A 376 -15.09 -3.74 1.85
N ARG A 377 -14.36 -4.18 0.81
CA ARG A 377 -14.91 -4.87 -0.38
C ARG A 377 -15.12 -6.36 -0.15
N SER A 378 -14.57 -6.89 0.93
CA SER A 378 -14.64 -8.32 1.26
C SER A 378 -16.07 -8.77 1.52
N SER A 379 -16.38 -10.01 1.14
CA SER A 379 -17.66 -10.66 1.41
C SER A 379 -18.00 -10.63 2.91
N ARG A 380 -19.31 -10.56 3.20
CA ARG A 380 -19.85 -10.76 4.56
C ARG A 380 -19.34 -12.02 5.24
N VAL A 381 -19.04 -13.05 4.46
CA VAL A 381 -18.51 -14.31 4.99
C VAL A 381 -17.28 -14.11 5.85
N VAL A 382 -16.41 -13.13 5.53
CA VAL A 382 -15.21 -12.85 6.33
C VAL A 382 -15.59 -12.43 7.75
N ARG A 383 -16.51 -11.46 7.88
CA ARG A 383 -17.02 -11.01 9.17
C ARG A 383 -17.69 -12.14 9.95
N GLU A 384 -18.53 -12.92 9.29
CA GLU A 384 -19.25 -14.03 9.89
C GLU A 384 -18.30 -15.12 10.43
N GLU A 385 -17.32 -15.53 9.62
CA GLU A 385 -16.36 -16.56 10.03
C GLU A 385 -15.43 -16.09 11.17
N ILE A 386 -15.07 -14.80 11.18
CA ILE A 386 -14.30 -14.22 12.29
C ILE A 386 -15.11 -14.27 13.59
N LEU A 387 -16.40 -13.85 13.55
CA LEU A 387 -17.29 -13.89 14.71
C LEU A 387 -17.55 -15.34 15.17
N ASN A 388 -17.83 -16.25 14.23
CA ASN A 388 -18.05 -17.67 14.53
C ASN A 388 -16.81 -18.34 15.17
N ALA A 389 -15.61 -17.86 14.83
CA ALA A 389 -14.37 -18.32 15.43
C ALA A 389 -14.01 -17.58 16.74
N GLY A 390 -14.89 -16.71 17.25
CA GLY A 390 -14.68 -15.95 18.49
C GLY A 390 -13.67 -14.80 18.37
N GLY A 391 -13.41 -14.32 17.15
CA GLY A 391 -12.52 -13.20 16.89
C GLY A 391 -13.24 -11.86 16.78
N VAL A 392 -12.49 -10.78 16.61
CA VAL A 392 -12.96 -9.42 16.42
C VAL A 392 -12.77 -9.00 14.96
N PRO A 393 -13.85 -8.82 14.18
CA PRO A 393 -13.75 -8.37 12.79
C PRO A 393 -13.41 -6.88 12.73
N LYS A 394 -12.32 -6.52 12.06
CA LYS A 394 -11.88 -5.15 11.86
C LYS A 394 -11.92 -4.82 10.36
N ARG A 395 -13.00 -4.16 9.90
CA ARG A 395 -13.13 -3.67 8.54
C ARG A 395 -12.31 -2.39 8.36
N GLU A 396 -11.58 -2.28 7.25
CA GLU A 396 -10.74 -1.11 6.94
C GLU A 396 -10.90 -0.70 5.47
N ARG A 397 -10.48 0.52 5.14
CA ARG A 397 -10.44 1.03 3.76
C ARG A 397 -9.39 0.31 2.92
N VAL A 398 -9.55 0.42 1.59
CA VAL A 398 -8.63 -0.21 0.62
C VAL A 398 -7.26 0.45 0.67
N GLY A 399 -6.21 -0.38 0.74
CA GLY A 399 -4.81 0.04 0.61
C GLY A 399 -3.92 -0.46 1.74
N HIS A 400 -2.78 -1.01 1.37
CA HIS A 400 -1.85 -1.69 2.27
C HIS A 400 -1.36 -0.82 3.45
N VAL A 401 -1.30 0.49 3.27
CA VAL A 401 -0.91 1.44 4.34
C VAL A 401 -1.95 1.43 5.47
N PHE A 402 -3.24 1.44 5.10
CA PHE A 402 -4.34 1.43 6.07
C PHE A 402 -4.48 0.07 6.75
N MET A 403 -4.35 -1.01 5.98
CA MET A 403 -4.41 -2.38 6.50
C MET A 403 -3.31 -2.66 7.52
N LYS A 404 -2.06 -2.28 7.23
CA LYS A 404 -0.91 -2.40 8.17
C LYS A 404 -1.15 -1.58 9.44
N LYS A 405 -1.64 -0.34 9.29
CA LYS A 405 -1.99 0.50 10.43
C LYS A 405 -3.10 -0.11 11.27
N ALA A 406 -4.18 -0.57 10.66
CA ALA A 406 -5.30 -1.19 11.37
C ALA A 406 -4.88 -2.47 12.10
N LEU A 407 -4.00 -3.28 11.50
CA LEU A 407 -3.44 -4.48 12.14
C LEU A 407 -2.60 -4.12 13.37
N ALA A 408 -1.83 -3.03 13.29
CA ALA A 408 -1.04 -2.53 14.42
C ALA A 408 -1.93 -1.97 15.54
N ASP A 409 -2.88 -1.10 15.20
CA ASP A 409 -3.75 -0.40 16.16
C ASP A 409 -4.72 -1.35 16.86
N SER A 410 -5.21 -2.38 16.18
CA SER A 410 -6.11 -3.38 16.74
C SER A 410 -5.41 -4.55 17.45
N HIS A 411 -4.07 -4.57 17.47
CA HIS A 411 -3.27 -5.72 17.90
C HIS A 411 -3.71 -7.01 17.18
N GLY A 412 -4.16 -6.88 15.93
CA GLY A 412 -4.65 -7.97 15.11
C GLY A 412 -3.56 -8.99 14.80
N VAL A 413 -3.97 -10.23 14.53
CA VAL A 413 -3.04 -11.35 14.28
C VAL A 413 -2.84 -11.63 12.81
N PHE A 414 -3.83 -11.31 11.98
CA PHE A 414 -3.87 -11.58 10.54
C PHE A 414 -4.75 -10.56 9.83
N GLY A 415 -4.51 -10.35 8.55
CA GLY A 415 -5.39 -9.56 7.70
C GLY A 415 -5.30 -9.99 6.25
N GLY A 416 -6.35 -9.69 5.47
CA GLY A 416 -6.40 -9.98 4.05
C GLY A 416 -7.13 -8.89 3.27
N GLU A 417 -6.69 -8.68 2.04
CA GLU A 417 -7.22 -7.68 1.11
C GLU A 417 -7.55 -8.33 -0.24
N LEU A 418 -8.62 -7.88 -0.91
CA LEU A 418 -9.00 -8.39 -2.23
C LEU A 418 -7.92 -8.17 -3.30
N SER A 419 -6.98 -7.28 -3.05
CA SER A 419 -5.82 -7.04 -3.93
C SER A 419 -4.75 -8.15 -3.87
N GLY A 420 -4.93 -9.19 -3.06
CA GLY A 420 -3.97 -10.29 -2.89
C GLY A 420 -2.89 -10.05 -1.86
N HIS A 421 -2.95 -8.94 -1.09
CA HIS A 421 -2.09 -8.75 0.06
C HIS A 421 -2.64 -9.46 1.30
N PHE A 422 -1.74 -10.11 2.05
CA PHE A 422 -2.07 -10.75 3.33
C PHE A 422 -1.04 -10.34 4.37
N TYR A 423 -1.52 -9.94 5.54
CA TYR A 423 -0.76 -9.26 6.60
C TYR A 423 -0.65 -10.13 7.84
N PHE A 424 0.52 -10.15 8.47
CA PHE A 424 0.81 -11.05 9.57
C PHE A 424 1.42 -10.31 10.75
N ARG A 425 0.81 -10.44 11.96
CA ARG A 425 1.39 -9.91 13.20
C ARG A 425 2.80 -10.43 13.41
N ASP A 426 2.99 -11.73 13.21
CA ASP A 426 4.23 -12.44 13.50
C ASP A 426 5.29 -12.26 12.38
N SER A 427 4.95 -11.47 11.35
CA SER A 427 5.88 -10.91 10.36
C SER A 427 5.81 -9.38 10.37
N PHE A 428 6.04 -8.78 11.55
CA PHE A 428 6.14 -7.32 11.74
C PHE A 428 4.92 -6.53 11.30
N LYS A 429 3.73 -7.16 11.24
CA LYS A 429 2.45 -6.58 10.77
C LYS A 429 2.50 -6.14 9.29
N THR A 430 3.35 -6.79 8.50
CA THR A 430 3.52 -6.51 7.07
C THR A 430 2.90 -7.59 6.20
N ASP A 431 2.75 -7.28 4.91
CA ASP A 431 2.31 -8.22 3.88
C ASP A 431 3.44 -9.14 3.43
N SER A 432 3.07 -10.35 2.98
CA SER A 432 4.02 -11.29 2.38
C SER A 432 3.30 -12.39 1.60
N GLY A 433 3.54 -12.43 0.29
CA GLY A 433 3.08 -13.53 -0.55
C GLY A 433 3.72 -14.86 -0.16
N ALA A 434 5.01 -14.87 0.20
CA ALA A 434 5.70 -16.09 0.64
C ALA A 434 5.09 -16.67 1.92
N ILE A 435 4.73 -15.83 2.90
CA ILE A 435 4.16 -16.28 4.17
C ILE A 435 2.71 -16.76 4.01
N VAL A 436 1.89 -16.09 3.19
CA VAL A 436 0.53 -16.59 2.95
C VAL A 436 0.55 -17.91 2.19
N PHE A 437 1.49 -18.08 1.25
CA PHE A 437 1.70 -19.37 0.58
C PHE A 437 2.05 -20.47 1.60
N ALA A 438 3.06 -20.25 2.45
CA ALA A 438 3.45 -21.19 3.51
C ALA A 438 2.31 -21.51 4.48
N THR A 439 1.56 -20.47 4.88
CA THR A 439 0.40 -20.61 5.79
C THR A 439 -0.72 -21.40 5.13
N THR A 440 -1.03 -21.12 3.86
CA THR A 440 -2.07 -21.85 3.11
C THR A 440 -1.71 -23.34 2.98
N CYS A 441 -0.46 -23.66 2.63
CA CYS A 441 0.04 -25.02 2.62
C CYS A 441 -0.15 -25.69 3.99
N SER A 442 0.25 -25.01 5.07
CA SER A 442 0.16 -25.54 6.43
C SER A 442 -1.30 -25.82 6.84
N VAL A 443 -2.19 -24.85 6.61
CA VAL A 443 -3.60 -24.98 6.99
C VAL A 443 -4.29 -26.05 6.15
N LEU A 444 -4.08 -26.08 4.82
CA LEU A 444 -4.67 -27.09 3.94
C LEU A 444 -4.18 -28.50 4.26
N SER A 445 -2.94 -28.65 4.67
CA SER A 445 -2.39 -29.98 5.03
C SER A 445 -3.05 -30.64 6.24
N ASN A 446 -3.90 -29.93 6.99
CA ASN A 446 -4.72 -30.48 8.08
C ASN A 446 -6.05 -31.09 7.60
N TYR A 447 -6.37 -30.99 6.32
CA TYR A 447 -7.60 -31.51 5.73
C TYR A 447 -7.29 -32.65 4.75
N ASP A 448 -8.05 -33.75 4.84
CA ASP A 448 -8.01 -34.85 3.86
C ASP A 448 -8.88 -34.60 2.62
N MET A 449 -9.32 -33.36 2.43
CA MET A 449 -10.17 -32.91 1.33
C MET A 449 -9.42 -31.90 0.44
N PRO A 450 -9.75 -31.83 -0.85
CA PRO A 450 -9.19 -30.81 -1.75
C PRO A 450 -9.65 -29.40 -1.37
N LEU A 451 -8.87 -28.40 -1.80
CA LEU A 451 -9.11 -26.98 -1.45
C LEU A 451 -10.52 -26.52 -1.79
N SER A 452 -11.04 -26.87 -2.99
CA SER A 452 -12.40 -26.50 -3.42
C SER A 452 -13.49 -26.98 -2.46
N GLN A 453 -13.34 -28.17 -1.88
CA GLN A 453 -14.29 -28.71 -0.92
C GLN A 453 -14.16 -28.05 0.46
N VAL A 454 -12.93 -27.77 0.89
CA VAL A 454 -12.67 -27.09 2.17
C VAL A 454 -13.26 -25.70 2.20
N ILE A 455 -13.14 -24.93 1.10
CA ILE A 455 -13.64 -23.55 1.02
C ILE A 455 -15.12 -23.47 0.59
N LYS A 456 -15.72 -24.54 0.07
CA LYS A 456 -17.12 -24.54 -0.40
C LYS A 456 -18.13 -23.97 0.60
N PRO A 457 -18.07 -24.29 1.92
CA PRO A 457 -18.99 -23.71 2.90
C PRO A 457 -18.86 -22.19 3.08
N LEU A 458 -17.77 -21.59 2.60
CA LEU A 458 -17.51 -20.15 2.67
C LEU A 458 -18.09 -19.40 1.47
N GLN A 459 -18.43 -20.10 0.38
CA GLN A 459 -18.95 -19.52 -0.85
C GLN A 459 -20.48 -19.36 -0.78
N ARG A 460 -20.97 -18.57 0.20
CA ARG A 460 -22.40 -18.41 0.48
C ARG A 460 -23.05 -17.26 -0.30
N TYR A 461 -22.26 -16.34 -0.81
CA TYR A 461 -22.70 -15.10 -1.43
C TYR A 461 -22.20 -14.95 -2.86
N TYR A 462 -22.91 -14.16 -3.65
CA TYR A 462 -22.56 -13.84 -5.03
C TYR A 462 -22.07 -12.40 -5.12
N SER A 463 -20.92 -12.19 -5.73
CA SER A 463 -20.26 -10.87 -5.84
C SER A 463 -20.18 -10.43 -7.30
N SER A 464 -20.34 -9.13 -7.54
CA SER A 464 -20.13 -8.50 -8.86
C SER A 464 -18.65 -8.41 -9.27
N GLY A 465 -17.71 -8.60 -8.32
CA GLY A 465 -16.38 -8.05 -8.50
C GLY A 465 -16.37 -6.52 -8.44
N GLU A 466 -15.26 -5.91 -8.82
CA GLU A 466 -15.12 -4.45 -8.91
C GLU A 466 -15.51 -3.97 -10.31
N ILE A 467 -16.50 -3.09 -10.42
CA ILE A 467 -17.00 -2.51 -11.69
C ILE A 467 -16.63 -1.02 -11.69
N ASN A 468 -15.99 -0.55 -12.77
CA ASN A 468 -15.53 0.82 -12.90
C ASN A 468 -16.51 1.67 -13.70
N TYR A 469 -16.71 2.93 -13.26
CA TYR A 469 -17.57 3.90 -13.92
C TYR A 469 -16.84 5.24 -14.05
N GLU A 470 -16.86 5.84 -15.23
CA GLU A 470 -16.41 7.20 -15.44
C GLU A 470 -17.52 8.17 -15.04
N VAL A 471 -17.30 8.97 -14.00
CA VAL A 471 -18.28 9.89 -13.44
C VAL A 471 -17.67 11.27 -13.23
N HIS A 472 -18.23 12.29 -13.87
CA HIS A 472 -17.75 13.66 -13.77
C HIS A 472 -17.89 14.23 -12.35
N ASP A 473 -19.11 14.15 -11.78
CA ASP A 473 -19.42 14.59 -10.42
C ASP A 473 -19.50 13.41 -9.45
N LYS A 474 -18.35 12.94 -9.00
CA LYS A 474 -18.24 11.79 -8.10
C LYS A 474 -18.89 12.05 -6.73
N ASP A 475 -18.74 13.27 -6.21
CA ASP A 475 -19.30 13.64 -4.91
C ASP A 475 -20.83 13.76 -4.98
N GLY A 476 -21.34 14.34 -6.06
CA GLY A 476 -22.78 14.39 -6.31
C GLY A 476 -23.40 13.01 -6.52
N ALA A 477 -22.71 12.09 -7.20
CA ALA A 477 -23.17 10.72 -7.39
C ALA A 477 -23.26 9.97 -6.04
N ILE A 478 -22.24 10.07 -5.19
CA ILE A 478 -22.23 9.46 -3.85
C ILE A 478 -23.36 10.04 -2.97
N LYS A 479 -23.60 11.36 -3.03
CA LYS A 479 -24.72 11.99 -2.30
C LYS A 479 -26.08 11.49 -2.76
N LYS A 480 -26.30 11.37 -4.07
CA LYS A 480 -27.56 10.82 -4.62
C LYS A 480 -27.80 9.37 -4.17
N ILE A 481 -26.74 8.55 -4.11
CA ILE A 481 -26.82 7.20 -3.58
C ILE A 481 -27.22 7.24 -2.11
N ALA A 482 -26.60 8.08 -1.28
CA ALA A 482 -26.94 8.22 0.14
C ALA A 482 -28.42 8.60 0.36
N GLU A 483 -28.93 9.52 -0.45
CA GLU A 483 -30.34 9.95 -0.38
C GLU A 483 -31.31 8.85 -0.80
N ARG A 484 -30.96 8.10 -1.86
CA ARG A 484 -31.82 7.04 -2.41
C ARG A 484 -31.95 5.84 -1.47
N TYR A 485 -30.88 5.48 -0.79
CA TYR A 485 -30.79 4.29 0.09
C TYR A 485 -30.75 4.67 1.59
N LYS A 486 -31.40 5.78 1.96
CA LYS A 486 -31.42 6.30 3.34
C LYS A 486 -32.12 5.39 4.36
N ASP A 487 -32.84 4.39 3.90
CA ASP A 487 -33.52 3.35 4.69
C ASP A 487 -32.59 2.19 5.07
N ALA A 488 -31.39 2.14 4.51
CA ALA A 488 -30.38 1.11 4.77
C ALA A 488 -29.43 1.52 5.90
N SER A 489 -28.61 0.58 6.35
CA SER A 489 -27.39 0.89 7.13
C SER A 489 -26.35 1.53 6.21
N VAL A 490 -25.82 2.69 6.60
CA VAL A 490 -24.88 3.48 5.80
C VAL A 490 -23.56 3.65 6.54
N ASP A 491 -22.44 3.40 5.87
CA ASP A 491 -21.09 3.60 6.38
C ASP A 491 -20.24 4.39 5.38
N TYR A 492 -19.45 5.33 5.87
CA TYR A 492 -18.59 6.22 5.08
C TYR A 492 -17.09 5.98 5.30
N LEU A 493 -16.70 4.77 5.63
CA LEU A 493 -15.28 4.43 5.88
C LEU A 493 -14.40 4.73 4.64
N ASP A 494 -14.87 4.37 3.43
CA ASP A 494 -14.22 4.68 2.14
C ASP A 494 -15.30 4.78 1.06
N GLY A 495 -15.60 6.00 0.60
CA GLY A 495 -16.78 6.27 -0.21
C GLY A 495 -18.07 6.09 0.58
N ILE A 496 -19.00 5.29 0.06
CA ILE A 496 -20.25 4.94 0.74
C ILE A 496 -20.49 3.43 0.65
N THR A 497 -20.76 2.81 1.78
CA THR A 497 -21.24 1.43 1.86
C THR A 497 -22.70 1.44 2.31
N ILE A 498 -23.56 0.74 1.57
CA ILE A 498 -24.97 0.57 1.84
C ILE A 498 -25.22 -0.91 2.15
N GLU A 499 -25.81 -1.22 3.31
CA GLU A 499 -26.05 -2.59 3.76
C GLU A 499 -27.54 -2.84 4.03
N TYR A 500 -28.09 -3.89 3.37
CA TYR A 500 -29.38 -4.52 3.64
C TYR A 500 -29.16 -5.97 4.07
N ASP A 501 -30.14 -6.64 4.61
CA ASP A 501 -30.01 -8.03 5.09
C ASP A 501 -29.59 -9.02 4.00
N THR A 502 -30.07 -8.82 2.75
CA THR A 502 -29.88 -9.77 1.63
C THR A 502 -28.83 -9.34 0.61
N TRP A 503 -28.37 -8.12 0.66
CA TRP A 503 -27.38 -7.57 -0.26
C TRP A 503 -26.71 -6.33 0.34
N TRP A 504 -25.54 -5.98 -0.18
CA TRP A 504 -24.83 -4.74 0.14
C TRP A 504 -24.00 -4.29 -1.05
N PHE A 505 -23.63 -3.02 -1.06
CA PHE A 505 -22.67 -2.50 -2.02
C PHE A 505 -21.83 -1.37 -1.44
N ASN A 506 -20.67 -1.17 -2.06
CA ASN A 506 -19.80 -0.01 -1.81
C ASN A 506 -19.57 0.73 -3.13
N VAL A 507 -19.65 2.06 -3.08
CA VAL A 507 -19.23 2.95 -4.16
C VAL A 507 -18.15 3.88 -3.61
N ARG A 508 -16.96 3.82 -4.20
CA ARG A 508 -15.81 4.62 -3.77
C ARG A 508 -15.08 5.25 -4.93
N LYS A 509 -14.34 6.31 -4.65
CA LYS A 509 -13.43 6.92 -5.62
C LYS A 509 -12.21 6.02 -5.80
N SER A 510 -11.71 5.86 -7.04
CA SER A 510 -10.38 5.29 -7.26
C SER A 510 -9.33 6.26 -6.71
N ASN A 511 -8.30 5.70 -6.05
CA ASN A 511 -7.17 6.50 -5.53
C ASN A 511 -6.16 6.85 -6.63
N THR A 512 -6.20 6.18 -7.77
CA THR A 512 -5.21 6.28 -8.84
C THR A 512 -5.79 6.80 -10.16
N GLU A 513 -7.12 6.68 -10.35
CA GLU A 513 -7.80 6.94 -11.62
C GLU A 513 -9.04 7.84 -11.42
N PRO A 514 -9.51 8.54 -12.45
CA PRO A 514 -10.69 9.42 -12.36
C PRO A 514 -12.03 8.65 -12.35
N LEU A 515 -12.11 7.49 -11.69
CA LEU A 515 -13.23 6.56 -11.71
C LEU A 515 -13.97 6.49 -10.37
N LEU A 516 -15.25 6.11 -10.41
CA LEU A 516 -15.96 5.48 -9.29
C LEU A 516 -15.95 3.96 -9.47
N ARG A 517 -15.79 3.24 -8.37
CA ARG A 517 -15.72 1.78 -8.30
C ARG A 517 -16.88 1.24 -7.48
N LEU A 518 -17.66 0.35 -8.08
CA LEU A 518 -18.76 -0.35 -7.46
C LEU A 518 -18.33 -1.78 -7.12
N ASN A 519 -18.56 -2.20 -5.88
CA ASN A 519 -18.51 -3.59 -5.43
C ASN A 519 -19.88 -3.93 -4.84
N LEU A 520 -20.50 -5.03 -5.28
CA LEU A 520 -21.82 -5.45 -4.83
C LEU A 520 -21.85 -6.95 -4.53
N GLU A 521 -22.52 -7.32 -3.45
CA GLU A 521 -22.73 -8.71 -3.05
C GLU A 521 -24.20 -8.95 -2.69
N ALA A 522 -24.72 -10.12 -3.03
CA ALA A 522 -26.09 -10.53 -2.74
C ALA A 522 -26.20 -12.03 -2.41
N ASN A 523 -27.30 -12.41 -1.74
CA ASN A 523 -27.57 -13.78 -1.33
C ASN A 523 -27.90 -14.72 -2.51
N THR A 524 -28.38 -14.17 -3.64
CA THR A 524 -28.68 -14.94 -4.86
C THR A 524 -28.14 -14.27 -6.12
N LYS A 525 -27.92 -15.05 -7.18
CA LYS A 525 -27.45 -14.53 -8.48
C LYS A 525 -28.44 -13.57 -9.12
N GLU A 526 -29.72 -13.87 -9.00
CA GLU A 526 -30.81 -13.06 -9.56
C GLU A 526 -30.89 -11.70 -8.89
N LEU A 527 -30.75 -11.68 -7.53
CA LEU A 527 -30.71 -10.44 -6.78
C LEU A 527 -29.45 -9.63 -7.11
N LEU A 528 -28.29 -10.30 -7.23
CA LEU A 528 -27.05 -9.67 -7.66
C LEU A 528 -27.23 -8.95 -9.00
N ALA A 529 -27.68 -9.67 -10.03
CA ALA A 529 -27.85 -9.11 -11.37
C ALA A 529 -28.79 -7.90 -11.37
N LYS A 530 -29.97 -8.02 -10.71
CA LYS A 530 -30.93 -6.94 -10.55
C LYS A 530 -30.33 -5.71 -9.87
N LYS A 531 -29.54 -5.91 -8.80
CA LYS A 531 -28.99 -4.81 -8.03
C LYS A 531 -27.78 -4.16 -8.69
N VAL A 532 -26.97 -4.92 -9.45
CA VAL A 532 -25.90 -4.37 -10.29
C VAL A 532 -26.49 -3.45 -11.36
N GLU A 533 -27.56 -3.85 -12.02
CA GLU A 533 -28.27 -3.01 -13.00
C GLU A 533 -28.86 -1.75 -12.34
N GLU A 534 -29.53 -1.90 -11.19
CA GLU A 534 -30.18 -0.80 -10.46
C GLU A 534 -29.19 0.25 -9.97
N VAL A 535 -28.08 -0.17 -9.33
CA VAL A 535 -27.05 0.73 -8.78
C VAL A 535 -26.17 1.26 -9.89
N GLY A 536 -25.74 0.40 -10.82
CA GLY A 536 -24.90 0.77 -11.96
C GLY A 536 -25.57 1.81 -12.87
N GLY A 537 -26.87 1.67 -13.10
CA GLY A 537 -27.67 2.65 -13.88
C GLY A 537 -27.67 4.07 -13.30
N GLN A 538 -27.33 4.24 -12.01
CA GLN A 538 -27.16 5.55 -11.36
C GLN A 538 -25.74 6.12 -11.54
N LEU A 539 -24.78 5.28 -11.88
CA LEU A 539 -23.38 5.65 -12.07
C LEU A 539 -23.04 5.89 -13.55
N GLY A 540 -23.85 5.36 -14.47
CA GLY A 540 -23.67 5.51 -15.91
C GLY A 540 -23.25 4.22 -16.61
N VAL A 541 -22.43 4.34 -17.66
CA VAL A 541 -21.94 3.20 -18.43
C VAL A 541 -20.64 2.67 -17.80
N PRO A 542 -20.54 1.35 -17.53
CA PRO A 542 -19.30 0.80 -17.02
C PRO A 542 -18.19 0.89 -18.08
N VAL A 543 -16.97 1.14 -17.63
CA VAL A 543 -15.78 1.16 -18.48
C VAL A 543 -14.96 -0.10 -18.25
N ALA A 544 -14.46 -0.68 -19.35
CA ALA A 544 -13.55 -1.80 -19.28
C ALA A 544 -12.19 -1.38 -18.70
N HIS A 545 -11.55 -2.32 -18.00
CA HIS A 545 -10.16 -2.16 -17.54
C HIS A 545 -9.21 -2.40 -18.69
#